data_9b31ab266549258d17d17fd7e1f6a2d7
#
_entry.id   9b31ab266549258d17d17fd7e1f6a2d7
#
_cell.length_a   1.000
_cell.length_b   1.000
_cell.length_c   1.000
_cell.angle_alpha   90.00
_cell.angle_beta   90.00
_cell.angle_gamma   90.00
#
_symmetry.space_group_name_H-M   'P 1'
#
loop_
_entity.id
_entity.type
_entity.pdbx_description
1 polymer ?
#
loop_
_entity_poly.entity_id
_entity_poly.type
_entity_poly.pdbx_seq_one_letter_code
_entity_poly.pdbx_strand_id
1 'polypeptide(L)'
;KGYKPQNLILEKTWPSGHGTSGRLDICVNREDGTPYMLIECKTYGKEYNKELARIRKDGGQLFTYFQLSGGKADVLMLYASELKGNKFVYVNEIIKIEDDYRNGDVKDIYEKWNKLTKDNGIFGSWVQPYNFQSKALTKEQLKEIKADDSSFIFNRFLEILRHNVVSDKGNAFNKIFTLFLCKVYDETTTGEGEELKFQWLEGRDNHVDFQL
;
A
#
# COMPACT_ATOMS: atom_id res chain seq x y z
N LYS A 1 -0.78 -2.63 -2.71
CA LYS A 1 -0.40 -1.42 -3.49
C LYS A 1 1.07 -1.03 -3.35
N GLY A 2 1.97 -1.98 -3.14
CA GLY A 2 3.42 -1.75 -3.19
C GLY A 2 4.06 -1.24 -1.89
N TYR A 3 3.36 -1.18 -0.78
CA TYR A 3 3.96 -0.85 0.52
C TYR A 3 4.29 -2.12 1.30
N LYS A 4 5.49 -2.17 1.90
CA LYS A 4 5.89 -3.28 2.76
C LYS A 4 4.99 -3.34 4.00
N PRO A 5 4.53 -4.53 4.44
CA PRO A 5 3.69 -4.65 5.64
C PRO A 5 4.31 -4.02 6.89
N GLN A 6 5.63 -4.11 7.08
CA GLN A 6 6.33 -3.50 8.21
C GLN A 6 6.29 -1.96 8.21
N ASN A 7 6.01 -1.34 7.07
CA ASN A 7 5.90 0.11 6.95
C ASN A 7 4.45 0.60 7.15
N LEU A 8 3.51 -0.32 7.33
CA LEU A 8 2.10 0.00 7.60
C LEU A 8 1.85 -0.08 9.10
N ILE A 9 1.57 1.07 9.72
CA ILE A 9 1.23 1.14 11.13
C ILE A 9 -0.26 1.43 11.24
N LEU A 10 -0.99 0.49 11.82
CA LEU A 10 -2.41 0.65 12.09
C LEU A 10 -2.61 1.39 13.42
N GLU A 11 -3.67 2.19 13.48
CA GLU A 11 -4.08 2.89 14.69
C GLU A 11 -2.95 3.71 15.35
N LYS A 12 -2.18 4.41 14.52
CA LYS A 12 -1.07 5.25 14.97
C LYS A 12 -1.56 6.35 15.89
N THR A 13 -0.98 6.42 17.07
CA THR A 13 -1.28 7.48 18.06
C THR A 13 -0.10 8.43 18.19
N TRP A 14 -0.40 9.71 18.45
CA TRP A 14 0.57 10.73 18.81
C TRP A 14 0.15 11.36 20.13
N PRO A 15 1.10 11.59 21.06
CA PRO A 15 0.79 12.34 22.28
C PRO A 15 0.36 13.76 21.90
N SER A 16 -0.83 14.18 22.36
CA SER A 16 -1.26 15.56 22.28
C SER A 16 -1.09 16.21 23.65
N GLY A 17 -0.65 17.48 23.69
CA GLY A 17 -0.35 18.20 24.92
C GLY A 17 -1.53 18.40 25.90
N HIS A 18 -2.72 17.95 25.57
CA HIS A 18 -3.95 18.05 26.37
C HIS A 18 -4.59 16.69 26.73
N GLY A 19 -3.81 15.62 26.75
CA GLY A 19 -4.30 14.29 27.21
C GLY A 19 -5.22 13.55 26.23
N THR A 20 -5.56 14.10 25.09
CA THR A 20 -6.28 13.42 24.00
C THR A 20 -5.28 13.03 22.93
N SER A 21 -5.03 11.73 22.77
CA SER A 21 -4.24 11.23 21.66
C SER A 21 -5.07 11.22 20.39
N GLY A 22 -4.60 11.87 19.33
CA GLY A 22 -5.13 11.63 18.00
C GLY A 22 -4.77 10.20 17.56
N ARG A 23 -5.73 9.43 17.07
CA ARG A 23 -5.54 8.06 16.58
C ARG A 23 -5.90 8.03 15.09
N LEU A 24 -4.87 7.86 14.27
CA LEU A 24 -5.00 7.73 12.82
C LEU A 24 -5.19 6.26 12.47
N ASP A 25 -6.06 5.96 11.52
CA ASP A 25 -6.35 4.58 11.16
C ASP A 25 -5.15 3.87 10.52
N ILE A 26 -4.47 4.50 9.55
CA ILE A 26 -3.30 3.90 8.88
C ILE A 26 -2.23 4.97 8.64
N CYS A 27 -1.02 4.69 9.09
CA CYS A 27 0.18 5.46 8.75
C CYS A 27 1.11 4.60 7.90
N VAL A 28 1.48 5.08 6.73
CA VAL A 28 2.52 4.48 5.90
C VAL A 28 3.83 5.21 6.17
N ASN A 29 4.81 4.48 6.66
CA ASN A 29 6.14 5.05 6.90
C ASN A 29 7.10 4.77 5.75
N ARG A 30 8.10 5.63 5.61
CA ARG A 30 9.31 5.37 4.83
C ARG A 30 10.19 4.34 5.56
N GLU A 31 11.26 3.91 4.91
CA GLU A 31 12.22 2.96 5.51
C GLU A 31 12.96 3.54 6.72
N ASP A 32 13.11 4.85 6.79
CA ASP A 32 13.68 5.57 7.93
C ASP A 32 12.70 5.76 9.11
N GLY A 33 11.48 5.23 8.99
CA GLY A 33 10.42 5.35 10.00
C GLY A 33 9.64 6.67 9.97
N THR A 34 9.97 7.60 9.07
CA THR A 34 9.22 8.86 8.95
C THR A 34 7.89 8.64 8.21
N PRO A 35 6.81 9.36 8.58
CA PRO A 35 5.55 9.27 7.88
C PRO A 35 5.66 9.68 6.41
N TYR A 36 5.16 8.84 5.50
CA TYR A 36 4.98 9.13 4.09
C TYR A 36 3.54 9.48 3.77
N MET A 37 2.59 8.64 4.20
CA MET A 37 1.17 8.84 3.94
C MET A 37 0.36 8.63 5.21
N LEU A 38 -0.59 9.51 5.45
CA LEU A 38 -1.57 9.43 6.52
C LEU A 38 -2.94 9.13 5.92
N ILE A 39 -3.59 8.06 6.38
CA ILE A 39 -4.86 7.61 5.83
C ILE A 39 -5.90 7.57 6.95
N GLU A 40 -6.97 8.31 6.76
CA GLU A 40 -8.16 8.27 7.58
C GLU A 40 -9.25 7.48 6.86
N CYS A 41 -9.81 6.48 7.52
CA CYS A 41 -10.84 5.61 6.99
C CYS A 41 -12.22 6.04 7.53
N LYS A 42 -13.21 6.07 6.68
CA LYS A 42 -14.60 6.35 7.07
C LYS A 42 -15.54 5.31 6.49
N THR A 43 -16.69 5.15 7.12
CA THR A 43 -17.79 4.37 6.54
C THR A 43 -18.19 4.98 5.22
N TYR A 44 -18.36 4.13 4.21
CA TYR A 44 -18.76 4.54 2.87
C TYR A 44 -20.10 5.32 2.91
N GLY A 45 -20.19 6.37 2.13
CA GLY A 45 -21.39 7.20 2.02
C GLY A 45 -21.40 8.39 2.99
N LYS A 46 -22.32 8.43 3.96
CA LYS A 46 -22.61 9.62 4.77
C LYS A 46 -21.42 10.11 5.60
N GLU A 47 -20.71 9.20 6.28
CA GLU A 47 -19.59 9.59 7.14
C GLU A 47 -18.38 10.07 6.31
N TYR A 48 -18.11 9.40 5.18
CA TYR A 48 -17.10 9.86 4.22
C TYR A 48 -17.38 11.29 3.73
N ASN A 49 -18.63 11.54 3.26
CA ASN A 49 -19.01 12.85 2.72
C ASN A 49 -18.95 13.96 3.80
N LYS A 50 -19.30 13.62 5.03
CA LYS A 50 -19.22 14.54 6.16
C LYS A 50 -17.76 14.93 6.48
N GLU A 51 -16.85 13.95 6.50
CA GLU A 51 -15.44 14.22 6.74
C GLU A 51 -14.80 14.96 5.56
N LEU A 52 -15.16 14.61 4.32
CA LEU A 52 -14.71 15.33 3.13
C LEU A 52 -15.11 16.83 3.19
N ALA A 53 -16.35 17.13 3.62
CA ALA A 53 -16.80 18.49 3.81
C ALA A 53 -16.00 19.23 4.90
N ARG A 54 -15.61 18.54 5.99
CA ARG A 54 -14.75 19.10 7.04
C ARG A 54 -13.34 19.38 6.54
N ILE A 55 -12.74 18.42 5.79
CA ILE A 55 -11.43 18.63 5.18
C ILE A 55 -11.44 19.88 4.30
N ARG A 56 -12.47 20.06 3.50
CA ARG A 56 -12.61 21.25 2.64
C ARG A 56 -12.86 22.55 3.38
N LYS A 57 -13.42 22.47 4.57
CA LYS A 57 -13.74 23.66 5.39
C LYS A 57 -12.56 24.10 6.25
N ASP A 58 -11.93 23.18 6.98
CA ASP A 58 -10.97 23.48 8.05
C ASP A 58 -9.83 22.45 8.17
N GLY A 59 -9.63 21.58 7.17
CA GLY A 59 -8.61 20.56 7.15
C GLY A 59 -9.01 19.25 7.83
N GLY A 60 -10.07 19.24 8.66
CA GLY A 60 -10.61 18.05 9.28
C GLY A 60 -9.59 17.27 10.12
N GLN A 61 -9.83 15.96 10.26
CA GLN A 61 -8.93 15.07 11.00
C GLN A 61 -7.58 14.91 10.33
N LEU A 62 -7.52 14.86 8.98
CA LEU A 62 -6.28 14.63 8.24
C LEU A 62 -5.22 15.70 8.52
N PHE A 63 -5.58 16.98 8.50
CA PHE A 63 -4.62 18.05 8.79
C PHE A 63 -4.25 18.12 10.27
N THR A 64 -5.14 17.70 11.18
CA THR A 64 -4.79 17.50 12.59
C THR A 64 -3.71 16.44 12.75
N TYR A 65 -3.83 15.29 12.09
CA TYR A 65 -2.80 14.24 12.12
C TYR A 65 -1.51 14.66 11.40
N PHE A 66 -1.63 15.44 10.33
CA PHE A 66 -0.47 16.02 9.66
C PHE A 66 0.33 16.90 10.62
N GLN A 67 -0.33 17.75 11.38
CA GLN A 67 0.29 18.57 12.42
C GLN A 67 0.94 17.72 13.52
N LEU A 68 0.22 16.72 14.05
CA LEU A 68 0.73 15.82 15.07
C LEU A 68 1.93 14.99 14.59
N SER A 69 2.02 14.70 13.31
CA SER A 69 3.17 14.02 12.69
C SER A 69 4.37 14.94 12.44
N GLY A 70 4.28 16.21 12.83
CA GLY A 70 5.31 17.20 12.60
C GLY A 70 5.40 17.72 11.15
N GLY A 71 4.32 17.60 10.38
CA GLY A 71 4.25 18.07 8.98
C GLY A 71 5.11 17.28 8.00
N LYS A 72 5.52 16.06 8.34
CA LYS A 72 6.49 15.27 7.55
C LYS A 72 5.89 14.38 6.48
N ALA A 73 4.57 14.14 6.50
CA ALA A 73 3.92 13.32 5.50
C ALA A 73 3.87 14.04 4.14
N ASP A 74 4.02 13.28 3.05
CA ASP A 74 3.88 13.82 1.69
C ASP A 74 2.45 13.68 1.16
N VAL A 75 1.67 12.76 1.74
CA VAL A 75 0.34 12.43 1.26
C VAL A 75 -0.62 12.29 2.42
N LEU A 76 -1.79 12.90 2.27
CA LEU A 76 -2.93 12.67 3.15
C LEU A 76 -4.04 12.02 2.32
N MET A 77 -4.72 11.01 2.88
CA MET A 77 -5.77 10.29 2.18
C MET A 77 -7.00 10.11 3.07
N LEU A 78 -8.15 10.50 2.56
CA LEU A 78 -9.43 10.07 3.09
C LEU A 78 -9.91 8.86 2.28
N TYR A 79 -10.25 7.76 2.94
CA TYR A 79 -10.63 6.52 2.28
C TYR A 79 -11.92 5.95 2.84
N ALA A 80 -12.75 5.39 1.97
CA ALA A 80 -13.88 4.57 2.37
C ALA A 80 -14.09 3.42 1.38
N SER A 81 -14.54 2.29 1.88
CA SER A 81 -14.90 1.14 1.06
C SER A 81 -16.17 0.46 1.59
N GLU A 82 -16.86 -0.21 0.70
CA GLU A 82 -18.06 -0.97 0.98
C GLU A 82 -18.10 -2.23 0.11
N LEU A 83 -18.66 -3.31 0.64
CA LEU A 83 -18.97 -4.50 -0.13
C LEU A 83 -20.39 -4.42 -0.65
N LYS A 84 -20.57 -4.20 -1.95
CA LYS A 84 -21.89 -4.22 -2.63
C LYS A 84 -22.09 -5.55 -3.34
N GLY A 85 -22.88 -6.45 -2.73
CA GLY A 85 -22.95 -7.84 -3.17
C GLY A 85 -21.56 -8.48 -3.07
N ASN A 86 -21.02 -8.98 -4.19
CA ASN A 86 -19.68 -9.60 -4.25
C ASN A 86 -18.60 -8.65 -4.81
N LYS A 87 -18.88 -7.34 -4.94
CA LYS A 87 -17.91 -6.38 -5.48
C LYS A 87 -17.50 -5.37 -4.41
N PHE A 88 -16.19 -5.21 -4.24
CA PHE A 88 -15.64 -4.11 -3.47
C PHE A 88 -15.77 -2.81 -4.25
N VAL A 89 -16.42 -1.80 -3.67
CA VAL A 89 -16.44 -0.42 -4.15
C VAL A 89 -15.70 0.44 -3.14
N TYR A 90 -14.91 1.39 -3.63
CA TYR A 90 -14.16 2.30 -2.79
C TYR A 90 -14.19 3.72 -3.35
N VAL A 91 -13.95 4.67 -2.48
CA VAL A 91 -13.76 6.09 -2.80
C VAL A 91 -12.60 6.62 -1.97
N ASN A 92 -11.83 7.50 -2.54
CA ASN A 92 -10.72 8.14 -1.86
C ASN A 92 -10.54 9.58 -2.36
N GLU A 93 -10.05 10.43 -1.46
CA GLU A 93 -9.56 11.77 -1.77
C GLU A 93 -8.10 11.84 -1.33
N ILE A 94 -7.23 12.30 -2.21
CA ILE A 94 -5.79 12.30 -2.01
C ILE A 94 -5.30 13.73 -2.07
N ILE A 95 -4.57 14.14 -1.03
CA ILE A 95 -3.95 15.44 -0.91
C ILE A 95 -2.45 15.22 -0.95
N LYS A 96 -1.78 15.76 -1.94
CA LYS A 96 -0.32 15.80 -2.01
C LYS A 96 0.19 17.07 -1.36
N ILE A 97 1.16 16.94 -0.48
CA ILE A 97 1.82 18.07 0.17
C ILE A 97 3.05 18.42 -0.68
N GLU A 98 2.91 19.44 -1.50
CA GLU A 98 3.95 19.91 -2.41
C GLU A 98 5.03 20.71 -1.66
N ASP A 99 6.25 20.71 -2.17
CA ASP A 99 7.40 21.33 -1.50
C ASP A 99 7.29 22.86 -1.43
N ASP A 100 6.63 23.48 -2.41
CA ASP A 100 6.47 24.94 -2.51
C ASP A 100 5.56 25.51 -1.42
N TYR A 101 4.67 24.71 -0.83
CA TYR A 101 3.82 25.14 0.29
C TYR A 101 4.12 24.44 1.63
N ARG A 102 5.16 23.61 1.66
CA ARG A 102 5.62 22.92 2.89
C ARG A 102 6.35 23.83 3.88
N ASN A 103 6.87 24.96 3.41
CA ASN A 103 7.67 25.93 4.18
C ASN A 103 6.82 26.90 5.00
N GLY A 104 5.81 26.42 5.70
CA GLY A 104 4.96 27.21 6.58
C GLY A 104 4.56 26.41 7.81
N ASP A 105 3.82 27.04 8.70
CA ASP A 105 3.12 26.26 9.70
C ASP A 105 1.98 25.44 9.06
N VAL A 106 1.40 24.52 9.82
CA VAL A 106 0.35 23.62 9.27
C VAL A 106 -0.88 24.39 8.81
N LYS A 107 -1.15 25.54 9.41
CA LYS A 107 -2.26 26.40 9.01
C LYS A 107 -1.99 27.02 7.64
N ASP A 108 -0.77 27.52 7.43
CA ASP A 108 -0.36 28.08 6.13
C ASP A 108 -0.40 27.02 5.03
N ILE A 109 0.06 25.80 5.33
CA ILE A 109 -0.01 24.66 4.39
C ILE A 109 -1.46 24.35 4.05
N TYR A 110 -2.33 24.26 5.05
CA TYR A 110 -3.75 24.03 4.84
C TYR A 110 -4.42 25.12 4.00
N GLU A 111 -4.16 26.39 4.30
CA GLU A 111 -4.75 27.51 3.57
C GLU A 111 -4.32 27.54 2.11
N LYS A 112 -3.04 27.29 1.82
CA LYS A 112 -2.52 27.16 0.47
C LYS A 112 -3.17 25.98 -0.27
N TRP A 113 -3.17 24.81 0.35
CA TRP A 113 -3.83 23.62 -0.22
C TRP A 113 -5.33 23.87 -0.49
N ASN A 114 -6.06 24.43 0.48
CA ASN A 114 -7.48 24.69 0.36
C ASN A 114 -7.82 25.69 -0.75
N LYS A 115 -6.98 26.70 -0.94
CA LYS A 115 -7.09 27.64 -2.06
C LYS A 115 -6.88 26.93 -3.39
N LEU A 116 -5.81 26.16 -3.52
CA LEU A 116 -5.49 25.40 -4.73
C LEU A 116 -6.59 24.38 -5.07
N THR A 117 -7.13 23.68 -4.09
CA THR A 117 -8.18 22.68 -4.28
C THR A 117 -9.48 23.28 -4.82
N LYS A 118 -9.85 24.46 -4.36
CA LYS A 118 -11.03 25.16 -4.87
C LYS A 118 -10.88 25.55 -6.33
N ASP A 119 -9.67 25.92 -6.72
CA ASP A 119 -9.41 26.48 -8.05
C ASP A 119 -9.05 25.38 -9.09
N ASN A 120 -8.40 24.28 -8.69
CA ASN A 120 -7.75 23.35 -9.61
C ASN A 120 -8.09 21.86 -9.39
N GLY A 121 -8.89 21.50 -8.40
CA GLY A 121 -9.29 20.11 -8.18
C GLY A 121 -8.13 19.13 -7.93
N ILE A 122 -7.24 19.43 -6.97
CA ILE A 122 -5.99 18.69 -6.72
C ILE A 122 -6.22 17.30 -6.09
N PHE A 123 -7.37 16.73 -6.20
CA PHE A 123 -7.59 15.36 -5.76
C PHE A 123 -7.11 14.40 -6.83
N GLY A 124 -5.94 13.82 -6.61
CA GLY A 124 -5.47 12.70 -7.42
C GLY A 124 -6.22 11.42 -7.07
N SER A 125 -6.55 10.62 -8.07
CA SER A 125 -7.13 9.28 -7.87
C SER A 125 -6.08 8.23 -7.50
N TRP A 126 -4.80 8.55 -7.64
CA TRP A 126 -3.69 7.63 -7.46
C TRP A 126 -2.44 8.33 -6.92
N VAL A 127 -1.80 7.67 -5.95
CA VAL A 127 -0.45 8.01 -5.48
C VAL A 127 0.46 6.84 -5.75
N GLN A 128 1.52 7.09 -6.51
CA GLN A 128 2.54 6.07 -6.66
C GLN A 128 3.18 5.77 -5.31
N PRO A 129 3.42 4.49 -4.98
CA PRO A 129 4.27 4.14 -3.85
C PRO A 129 5.61 4.87 -3.98
N TYR A 130 6.16 5.35 -2.87
CA TYR A 130 7.56 5.78 -2.88
C TYR A 130 8.41 4.61 -3.39
N ASN A 131 9.50 4.95 -4.05
CA ASN A 131 10.34 4.05 -4.83
C ASN A 131 10.63 2.73 -4.11
N PHE A 132 9.77 1.77 -4.34
CA PHE A 132 9.91 0.42 -3.89
C PHE A 132 10.55 -0.37 -5.03
N GLN A 133 11.86 -0.29 -5.13
CA GLN A 133 12.59 -1.24 -5.94
C GLN A 133 12.71 -2.52 -5.12
N SER A 134 11.83 -3.48 -5.35
CA SER A 134 12.12 -4.83 -4.93
C SER A 134 13.39 -5.26 -5.68
N LYS A 135 14.49 -5.43 -4.94
CA LYS A 135 15.69 -6.03 -5.53
C LYS A 135 15.39 -7.48 -5.83
N ALA A 136 15.74 -7.91 -7.02
CA ALA A 136 15.70 -9.33 -7.35
C ALA A 136 16.56 -10.11 -6.35
N LEU A 137 16.04 -11.26 -5.92
CA LEU A 137 16.76 -12.14 -5.01
C LEU A 137 17.76 -12.99 -5.80
N THR A 138 18.89 -13.26 -5.19
CA THR A 138 19.84 -14.29 -5.64
C THR A 138 19.58 -15.61 -4.90
N LYS A 139 20.17 -16.72 -5.35
CA LYS A 139 20.01 -18.03 -4.70
C LYS A 139 20.33 -18.01 -3.21
N GLU A 140 21.40 -17.32 -2.83
CA GLU A 140 21.92 -17.26 -1.46
C GLU A 140 20.94 -16.54 -0.51
N GLN A 141 20.02 -15.78 -1.06
CA GLN A 141 19.01 -15.04 -0.31
C GLN A 141 17.71 -15.83 -0.13
N LEU A 142 17.56 -16.97 -0.82
CA LEU A 142 16.41 -17.82 -0.67
C LEU A 142 16.41 -18.52 0.69
N LYS A 143 15.22 -18.70 1.24
CA LYS A 143 15.01 -19.51 2.44
C LYS A 143 14.67 -20.92 2.03
N GLU A 144 15.33 -21.90 2.66
CA GLU A 144 14.97 -23.30 2.51
C GLU A 144 13.55 -23.57 2.99
N ILE A 145 12.75 -24.24 2.16
CA ILE A 145 11.41 -24.68 2.53
C ILE A 145 11.56 -25.96 3.37
N LYS A 146 11.13 -25.90 4.61
CA LYS A 146 11.10 -27.08 5.48
C LYS A 146 9.93 -27.98 5.09
N ALA A 147 10.08 -29.28 5.32
CA ALA A 147 9.04 -30.27 5.01
C ALA A 147 7.69 -29.93 5.69
N ASP A 148 7.72 -29.39 6.91
CA ASP A 148 6.54 -29.00 7.67
C ASP A 148 5.81 -27.79 7.04
N ASP A 149 6.52 -26.94 6.31
CA ASP A 149 5.93 -25.76 5.64
C ASP A 149 5.24 -26.14 4.31
N SER A 150 5.56 -27.30 3.74
CA SER A 150 5.10 -27.70 2.40
C SER A 150 3.58 -27.79 2.31
N SER A 151 2.92 -28.38 3.32
CA SER A 151 1.47 -28.49 3.39
C SER A 151 0.77 -27.14 3.53
N PHE A 152 1.36 -26.24 4.30
CA PHE A 152 0.85 -24.86 4.46
C PHE A 152 0.96 -24.08 3.16
N ILE A 153 2.11 -24.13 2.51
CA ILE A 153 2.37 -23.46 1.23
C ILE A 153 1.41 -24.00 0.16
N PHE A 154 1.25 -25.31 0.07
CA PHE A 154 0.34 -25.93 -0.89
C PHE A 154 -1.12 -25.51 -0.67
N ASN A 155 -1.61 -25.56 0.56
CA ASN A 155 -2.97 -25.16 0.89
C ASN A 155 -3.21 -23.67 0.61
N ARG A 156 -2.24 -22.80 0.93
CA ARG A 156 -2.31 -21.38 0.63
C ARG A 156 -2.37 -21.09 -0.88
N PHE A 157 -1.59 -21.81 -1.66
CA PHE A 157 -1.64 -21.75 -3.11
C PHE A 157 -2.99 -22.20 -3.68
N LEU A 158 -3.55 -23.29 -3.18
CA LEU A 158 -4.88 -23.74 -3.56
C LEU A 158 -5.97 -22.71 -3.24
N GLU A 159 -5.86 -22.06 -2.10
CA GLU A 159 -6.79 -20.99 -1.71
C GLU A 159 -6.73 -19.83 -2.70
N ILE A 160 -5.54 -19.34 -3.03
CA ILE A 160 -5.33 -18.25 -4.00
C ILE A 160 -5.89 -18.63 -5.39
N LEU A 161 -5.67 -19.86 -5.86
CA LEU A 161 -6.17 -20.32 -7.15
C LEU A 161 -7.70 -20.45 -7.17
N ARG A 162 -8.32 -20.87 -6.07
CA ARG A 162 -9.78 -20.94 -5.95
C ARG A 162 -10.45 -19.57 -6.03
N HIS A 163 -9.82 -18.56 -5.44
CA HIS A 163 -10.33 -17.18 -5.49
C HIS A 163 -10.14 -16.51 -6.86
N ASN A 164 -9.21 -17.00 -7.66
CA ASN A 164 -8.82 -16.40 -8.93
C ASN A 164 -9.17 -17.26 -10.18
N VAL A 165 -10.33 -17.96 -10.19
CA VAL A 165 -10.89 -18.56 -11.44
C VAL A 165 -10.50 -20.00 -11.75
N VAL A 166 -9.92 -20.79 -10.87
CA VAL A 166 -9.70 -22.20 -11.16
C VAL A 166 -10.72 -23.08 -10.44
N SER A 167 -11.79 -23.44 -11.14
CA SER A 167 -12.87 -24.28 -10.61
C SER A 167 -12.53 -25.78 -10.55
N ASP A 168 -11.44 -26.20 -11.20
CA ASP A 168 -11.04 -27.60 -11.30
C ASP A 168 -9.74 -27.87 -10.52
N LYS A 169 -9.81 -28.83 -9.58
CA LYS A 169 -8.67 -29.23 -8.75
C LYS A 169 -7.51 -29.80 -9.55
N GLY A 170 -7.77 -30.56 -10.62
CA GLY A 170 -6.75 -31.13 -11.49
C GLY A 170 -5.94 -30.04 -12.22
N ASN A 171 -6.64 -29.05 -12.73
CA ASN A 171 -6.01 -27.93 -13.41
C ASN A 171 -5.23 -27.03 -12.43
N ALA A 172 -5.73 -26.85 -11.22
CA ALA A 172 -5.02 -26.14 -10.16
C ALA A 172 -3.69 -26.83 -9.80
N PHE A 173 -3.72 -28.16 -9.66
CA PHE A 173 -2.52 -28.94 -9.39
C PHE A 173 -1.47 -28.81 -10.50
N ASN A 174 -1.89 -28.96 -11.75
CA ASN A 174 -0.99 -28.84 -12.90
C ASN A 174 -0.34 -27.45 -12.98
N LYS A 175 -1.10 -26.38 -12.70
CA LYS A 175 -0.56 -25.02 -12.66
C LYS A 175 0.47 -24.84 -11.56
N ILE A 176 0.18 -25.32 -10.34
CA ILE A 176 1.14 -25.28 -9.22
C ILE A 176 2.40 -26.05 -9.58
N PHE A 177 2.25 -27.27 -10.13
CA PHE A 177 3.38 -28.10 -10.52
C PHE A 177 4.25 -27.42 -11.58
N THR A 178 3.64 -26.81 -12.59
CA THR A 178 4.36 -26.03 -13.60
C THR A 178 5.14 -24.87 -12.98
N LEU A 179 4.53 -24.12 -12.06
CA LEU A 179 5.23 -23.02 -11.37
C LEU A 179 6.43 -23.53 -10.55
N PHE A 180 6.29 -24.67 -9.88
CA PHE A 180 7.41 -25.30 -9.17
C PHE A 180 8.53 -25.73 -10.11
N LEU A 181 8.20 -26.30 -11.26
CA LEU A 181 9.20 -26.68 -12.27
C LEU A 181 9.95 -25.44 -12.79
N CYS A 182 9.24 -24.35 -13.09
CA CYS A 182 9.87 -23.09 -13.51
C CYS A 182 10.81 -22.57 -12.42
N LYS A 183 10.39 -22.59 -11.16
CA LYS A 183 11.23 -22.17 -10.03
C LYS A 183 12.48 -23.05 -9.89
N VAL A 184 12.34 -24.36 -9.93
CA VAL A 184 13.46 -25.30 -9.84
C VAL A 184 14.42 -25.11 -11.01
N TYR A 185 13.90 -24.94 -12.22
CA TYR A 185 14.69 -24.68 -13.41
C TYR A 185 15.51 -23.39 -13.25
N ASP A 186 14.88 -22.29 -12.84
CA ASP A 186 15.54 -21.01 -12.62
C ASP A 186 16.64 -21.14 -11.55
N GLU A 187 16.35 -21.77 -10.42
CA GLU A 187 17.32 -21.99 -9.35
C GLU A 187 18.50 -22.91 -9.75
N THR A 188 18.27 -23.82 -10.67
CA THR A 188 19.34 -24.73 -11.13
C THR A 188 20.19 -24.15 -12.24
N THR A 189 19.65 -23.27 -13.08
CA THR A 189 20.32 -22.68 -14.24
C THR A 189 20.96 -21.32 -13.96
N THR A 190 20.50 -20.60 -12.96
CA THR A 190 21.07 -19.30 -12.57
C THR A 190 22.41 -19.50 -11.86
N GLY A 191 23.43 -18.70 -12.20
CA GLY A 191 24.76 -18.72 -11.59
C GLY A 191 24.79 -18.18 -10.16
N GLU A 192 25.91 -18.40 -9.45
CA GLU A 192 26.12 -17.80 -8.13
C GLU A 192 26.19 -16.26 -8.24
N GLY A 193 25.47 -15.58 -7.35
CA GLY A 193 25.40 -14.11 -7.32
C GLY A 193 24.56 -13.48 -8.43
N GLU A 194 24.00 -14.25 -9.35
CA GLU A 194 23.07 -13.76 -10.36
C GLU A 194 21.65 -13.65 -9.81
N GLU A 195 20.89 -12.68 -10.32
CA GLU A 195 19.50 -12.49 -9.96
C GLU A 195 18.65 -13.64 -10.55
N LEU A 196 17.79 -14.21 -9.70
CA LEU A 196 16.80 -15.18 -10.15
C LEU A 196 15.79 -14.51 -11.07
N LYS A 197 15.32 -15.21 -12.09
CA LYS A 197 14.36 -14.71 -13.09
C LYS A 197 12.93 -15.04 -12.71
N PHE A 198 12.70 -16.21 -12.09
CA PHE A 198 11.37 -16.64 -11.67
C PHE A 198 10.98 -16.05 -10.32
N GLN A 199 10.70 -14.74 -10.30
CA GLN A 199 10.24 -14.02 -9.13
C GLN A 199 9.37 -12.82 -9.53
N TRP A 200 8.40 -12.49 -8.70
CA TRP A 200 7.57 -11.32 -8.92
C TRP A 200 8.23 -10.08 -8.33
N LEU A 201 8.56 -9.11 -9.17
CA LEU A 201 9.21 -7.87 -8.78
C LEU A 201 8.23 -6.71 -8.94
N GLU A 202 7.87 -6.06 -7.83
CA GLU A 202 7.04 -4.86 -7.89
C GLU A 202 7.77 -3.73 -8.60
N GLY A 203 7.05 -3.04 -9.51
CA GLY A 203 7.60 -1.95 -10.31
C GLY A 203 8.31 -2.36 -11.59
N ARG A 204 8.40 -3.66 -11.89
CA ARG A 204 8.85 -4.20 -13.19
C ARG A 204 7.69 -4.75 -14.00
N ASP A 205 7.84 -4.79 -15.31
CA ASP A 205 6.91 -5.50 -16.18
C ASP A 205 7.22 -7.01 -16.15
N ASN A 206 6.70 -7.67 -15.12
CA ASN A 206 6.95 -9.09 -14.89
C ASN A 206 6.46 -9.99 -16.05
N HIS A 207 5.57 -9.50 -16.90
CA HIS A 207 5.12 -10.27 -18.07
C HIS A 207 6.19 -10.38 -19.14
N VAL A 208 7.08 -9.41 -19.25
CA VAL A 208 8.22 -9.46 -20.19
C VAL A 208 9.29 -10.39 -19.67
N ASP A 209 9.51 -10.41 -18.34
CA ASP A 209 10.55 -11.23 -17.71
C ASP A 209 10.21 -12.73 -17.70
N PHE A 210 8.92 -13.10 -17.83
CA PHE A 210 8.45 -14.50 -17.89
C PHE A 210 8.30 -15.06 -19.31
N GLN A 211 8.75 -14.36 -20.34
CA GLN A 211 8.86 -14.93 -21.68
C GLN A 211 10.09 -15.83 -21.76
N LEU A 212 9.89 -17.09 -21.39
CA LEU A 212 10.82 -18.20 -21.63
C LEU A 212 10.63 -18.79 -23.02
#